data_29d2334dbd1e5f60bb09d0d688aa9a87
#
_entry.id   29d2334dbd1e5f60bb09d0d688aa9a87
#
_cell.length_a   1.000
_cell.length_b   1.000
_cell.length_c   1.000
_cell.angle_alpha   90.00
_cell.angle_beta   90.00
_cell.angle_gamma   90.00
#
_symmetry.space_group_name_H-M   'P 1'
#
loop_
_entity.id
_entity.type
_entity.pdbx_description
1 polymer ?
#
loop_
_entity_poly.entity_id
_entity_poly.type
_entity_poly.pdbx_seq_one_letter_code
_entity_poly.pdbx_strand_id
1 'polypeptide(L)' 'MSDNKNKLIVALDVPTFEEARALVEAIGDAVQIYKVGSQLFTACGPIVVRHLLAQGKDV' A
#
# COMPACT_ATOMS: atom_id res chain seq x y z
N MET A 1 -3.72 -22.92 -8.15
CA MET A 1 -4.05 -22.56 -7.82
C MET A 1 -4.45 -21.40 -7.51
N SER A 2 -5.19 -21.23 -7.19
CA SER A 2 -5.82 -20.02 -6.86
C SER A 2 -4.98 -19.08 -6.07
N ASP A 3 -3.93 -19.56 -5.55
CA ASP A 3 -3.07 -18.74 -4.75
C ASP A 3 -2.49 -17.58 -5.52
N ASN A 4 -2.37 -17.73 -6.82
CA ASN A 4 -1.75 -16.69 -7.61
C ASN A 4 -2.56 -15.42 -7.66
N LYS A 5 -3.85 -15.51 -7.51
CA LYS A 5 -4.66 -14.30 -7.52
C LYS A 5 -4.42 -13.43 -6.32
N ASN A 6 -3.92 -14.00 -5.26
CA ASN A 6 -3.68 -13.25 -4.04
C ASN A 6 -2.31 -12.63 -4.01
N LYS A 7 -1.60 -12.72 -5.11
CA LYS A 7 -0.24 -12.21 -5.19
C LYS A 7 -0.14 -10.90 -5.92
N LEU A 8 -1.25 -10.22 -6.11
CA LEU A 8 -1.19 -8.90 -6.70
C LEU A 8 -0.51 -7.93 -5.76
N ILE A 9 0.41 -7.18 -6.30
CA ILE A 9 1.14 -6.19 -5.55
C ILE A 9 0.89 -4.84 -6.20
N VAL A 10 0.43 -3.89 -5.43
CA VAL A 10 0.21 -2.54 -5.92
C VAL A 10 1.36 -1.66 -5.45
N ALA A 11 1.99 -0.99 -6.39
CA ALA A 11 3.05 -0.05 -6.06
C ALA A 11 2.42 1.29 -5.71
N LEU A 12 2.67 1.76 -4.51
CA LEU A 12 2.20 3.07 -4.09
C LEU A 12 3.24 4.09 -4.51
N ASP A 13 3.04 4.65 -5.68
CA ASP A 13 3.98 5.57 -6.27
C ASP A 13 3.38 6.95 -6.39
N VAL A 14 2.91 7.46 -5.27
CA VAL A 14 2.28 8.77 -5.18
C VAL A 14 3.11 9.65 -4.25
N PRO A 15 3.01 10.97 -4.39
CA PRO A 15 3.90 11.87 -3.66
C PRO A 15 3.49 12.16 -2.21
N THR A 16 2.28 11.84 -1.80
CA THR A 16 1.83 12.19 -0.46
C THR A 16 1.16 11.02 0.23
N PHE A 17 1.18 11.08 1.57
CA PHE A 17 0.49 10.08 2.37
C PHE A 17 -1.02 10.12 2.13
N GLU A 18 -1.58 11.32 1.97
CA GLU A 18 -3.02 11.44 1.75
C GLU A 18 -3.46 10.72 0.48
N GLU A 19 -2.68 10.85 -0.58
CA GLU A 19 -3.00 10.17 -1.81
C GLU A 19 -2.85 8.66 -1.66
N ALA A 20 -1.82 8.23 -0.94
CA ALA A 20 -1.62 6.81 -0.71
C ALA A 20 -2.77 6.22 0.09
N ARG A 21 -3.18 6.92 1.15
CA ARG A 21 -4.27 6.45 2.00
C ARG A 21 -5.57 6.34 1.21
N ALA A 22 -5.85 7.35 0.40
CA ALA A 22 -7.08 7.34 -0.40
C ALA A 22 -7.07 6.18 -1.39
N LEU A 23 -5.92 5.91 -1.98
CA LEU A 23 -5.80 4.83 -2.95
C LEU A 23 -6.01 3.47 -2.27
N VAL A 24 -5.41 3.26 -1.12
CA VAL A 24 -5.57 2.01 -0.39
C VAL A 24 -7.03 1.81 0.01
N GLU A 25 -7.69 2.86 0.45
CA GLU A 25 -9.10 2.76 0.82
C GLU A 25 -9.97 2.44 -0.39
N ALA A 26 -9.67 3.04 -1.53
CA ALA A 26 -10.45 2.82 -2.74
C ALA A 26 -10.30 1.37 -3.22
N ILE A 27 -9.12 0.80 -3.08
CA ILE A 27 -8.88 -0.58 -3.50
C ILE A 27 -9.53 -1.56 -2.54
N GLY A 28 -9.55 -1.23 -1.25
CA GLY A 28 -10.18 -2.07 -0.25
C GLY A 28 -9.49 -3.41 -0.10
N ASP A 29 -10.29 -4.47 -0.06
CA ASP A 29 -9.77 -5.81 0.18
C ASP A 29 -9.29 -6.52 -1.08
N ALA A 30 -9.37 -5.87 -2.22
CA ALA A 30 -8.99 -6.49 -3.47
C ALA A 30 -7.50 -6.80 -3.53
N VAL A 31 -6.69 -6.03 -2.81
CA VAL A 31 -5.24 -6.22 -2.81
C VAL A 31 -4.74 -6.26 -1.37
N GLN A 32 -3.87 -7.22 -1.10
CA GLN A 32 -3.33 -7.41 0.24
C GLN A 32 -1.90 -6.88 0.36
N ILE A 33 -1.15 -6.86 -0.72
CA ILE A 33 0.28 -6.56 -0.69
C ILE A 33 0.54 -5.24 -1.37
N TYR A 34 1.26 -4.36 -0.70
CA TYR A 34 1.61 -3.06 -1.24
C TYR A 34 3.11 -2.84 -1.20
N LYS A 35 3.63 -2.22 -2.24
CA LYS A 35 5.03 -1.85 -2.31
C LYS A 35 5.11 -0.34 -2.16
N VAL A 36 5.87 0.12 -1.19
CA VAL A 36 6.01 1.56 -0.96
C VAL A 36 7.18 2.06 -1.78
N GLY A 37 6.92 2.97 -2.70
CA GLY A 37 7.95 3.55 -3.54
C GLY A 37 8.84 4.51 -2.75
N SER A 38 10.04 4.75 -3.27
CA SER A 38 11.00 5.59 -2.57
C SER A 38 10.52 7.03 -2.43
N GLN A 39 9.80 7.52 -3.43
CA GLN A 39 9.28 8.88 -3.36
C GLN A 39 8.30 9.04 -2.20
N LEU A 40 7.39 8.11 -2.07
CA LEU A 40 6.41 8.16 -0.99
C LEU A 40 7.09 7.97 0.36
N PHE A 41 8.02 7.04 0.45
CA PHE A 41 8.70 6.80 1.71
C PHE A 41 9.51 8.01 2.13
N THR A 42 10.16 8.69 1.18
CA THR A 42 10.90 9.89 1.47
C THR A 42 9.99 11.00 1.97
N ALA A 43 8.80 11.10 1.40
CA ALA A 43 7.86 12.16 1.78
C ALA A 43 7.21 11.93 3.13
N CYS A 44 6.84 10.68 3.43
CA CYS A 44 6.08 10.38 4.64
C CYS A 44 6.83 9.58 5.68
N GLY A 45 7.96 8.99 5.29
CA GLY A 45 8.69 8.13 6.20
C GLY A 45 7.91 6.88 6.57
N PRO A 46 8.12 6.35 7.77
CA PRO A 46 7.50 5.08 8.15
C PRO A 46 6.01 5.16 8.43
N ILE A 47 5.41 6.34 8.38
CA ILE A 47 4.00 6.46 8.72
C ILE A 47 3.12 5.70 7.75
N VAL A 48 3.50 5.68 6.46
CA VAL A 48 2.73 4.97 5.46
C VAL A 48 2.81 3.46 5.70
N VAL A 49 3.96 2.96 6.11
CA VAL A 49 4.12 1.55 6.42
C VAL A 49 3.26 1.17 7.61
N ARG A 50 3.28 1.99 8.65
CA ARG A 50 2.46 1.74 9.83
C ARG A 50 0.98 1.73 9.49
N HIS A 51 0.57 2.64 8.63
CA HIS A 51 -0.83 2.71 8.22
C HIS A 51 -1.25 1.41 7.52
N LEU A 52 -0.42 0.93 6.60
CA LEU A 52 -0.72 -0.29 5.88
C LEU A 52 -0.78 -1.49 6.81
N LEU A 53 0.16 -1.59 7.73
CA LEU A 53 0.16 -2.70 8.68
C LEU A 53 -1.06 -2.64 9.58
N ALA A 54 -1.48 -1.45 9.98
CA ALA A 54 -2.68 -1.30 10.81
C ALA A 54 -3.93 -1.72 10.07
N GLN A 55 -3.91 -1.63 8.74
CA GLN A 55 -5.04 -2.08 7.92
C GLN A 55 -4.97 -3.57 7.61
N GLY A 56 -3.98 -4.26 8.16
CA GLY A 56 -3.83 -5.69 7.91
C GLY A 56 -3.18 -6.03 6.58
N LYS A 57 -2.52 -5.06 5.97
CA LYS A 57 -1.87 -5.28 4.68
C LYS A 57 -0.42 -5.73 4.88
N ASP A 58 0.14 -6.34 3.84
CA ASP A 58 1.55 -6.69 3.79
C ASP A 58 2.29 -5.60 2.99
N VAL A 59 3.52 -5.34 3.38
CA VAL A 59 4.30 -4.26 2.76
C VAL A 59 5.62 -4.76 2.21
#